data_f84b362ea3897f4786b74b4d1bee7b66
#
_entry.id   f84b362ea3897f4786b74b4d1bee7b66
#
_cell.length_a   1.000
_cell.length_b   1.000
_cell.length_c   1.000
_cell.angle_alpha   90.00
_cell.angle_beta   90.00
_cell.angle_gamma   90.00
#
_symmetry.space_group_name_H-M   'P 1'
#
loop_
_entity.id
_entity.type
_entity.pdbx_description
1 polymer ?
#
loop_
_entity_poly.entity_id
_entity_poly.type
_entity_poly.pdbx_seq_one_letter_code
_entity_poly.pdbx_strand_id
1 'polypeptide(L)'
;MKFSSFATLAAAALPLASAYWKGVNVGANNPDGSCKSQDDWERAFNDLQSVPQYFTSVRLYATSDCGTLANAVPAALNTGTQILVGVWTEDAGHYAAEKQALIDAINAHGSDWILAISVGSEDLYRGDTDAGTLAQQIYDVRGMVNAMGVYTEVGHVDTWTAWVDNANTDVIVASDFIGMDGYPYFQSSDISSAYDTFWQSVDATRNQVNAISPGKWVWVTETGWPVSGPDYGAAQPSQANAQAYWKSVGCSAIESVHLFWYCYQDSPASPSFGLWDANRDWTIDVSC
;
A
#
# COMPACT_ATOMS: atom_id res chain seq x y z
N MET A 1 -46.73 -10.37 -47.67
CA MET A 1 -45.89 -10.99 -46.63
C MET A 1 -44.82 -9.98 -46.24
N LYS A 2 -44.91 -9.42 -45.02
CA LYS A 2 -43.89 -8.48 -44.52
C LYS A 2 -43.00 -9.27 -43.58
N PHE A 3 -41.70 -9.39 -43.90
CA PHE A 3 -40.70 -9.99 -43.04
C PHE A 3 -40.18 -8.90 -42.07
N SER A 4 -40.43 -9.07 -40.77
CA SER A 4 -39.83 -8.27 -39.70
C SER A 4 -38.49 -8.88 -39.34
N SER A 5 -37.41 -8.15 -39.60
CA SER A 5 -36.07 -8.52 -39.14
C SER A 5 -35.91 -8.11 -37.67
N PHE A 6 -35.74 -9.08 -36.81
CA PHE A 6 -35.31 -8.83 -35.41
C PHE A 6 -33.79 -8.62 -35.39
N ALA A 7 -33.37 -7.44 -35.07
CA ALA A 7 -31.96 -7.17 -34.78
C ALA A 7 -31.68 -7.61 -33.32
N THR A 8 -30.87 -8.65 -33.16
CA THR A 8 -30.33 -9.06 -31.85
C THR A 8 -29.23 -8.08 -31.45
N LEU A 9 -29.47 -7.24 -30.42
CA LEU A 9 -28.42 -6.49 -29.78
C LEU A 9 -27.58 -7.47 -28.95
N ALA A 10 -26.35 -7.70 -29.36
CA ALA A 10 -25.34 -8.33 -28.52
C ALA A 10 -24.89 -7.30 -27.46
N ALA A 11 -25.29 -7.51 -26.23
CA ALA A 11 -24.72 -6.76 -25.10
C ALA A 11 -23.27 -7.20 -24.92
N ALA A 12 -22.32 -6.31 -25.25
CA ALA A 12 -20.93 -6.51 -24.89
C ALA A 12 -20.84 -6.46 -23.35
N ALA A 13 -20.48 -7.57 -22.73
CA ALA A 13 -20.14 -7.60 -21.32
C ALA A 13 -18.88 -6.76 -21.14
N LEU A 14 -19.00 -5.58 -20.53
CA LEU A 14 -17.86 -4.83 -20.05
C LEU A 14 -17.14 -5.70 -19.02
N PRO A 15 -15.80 -5.82 -19.06
CA PRO A 15 -15.08 -6.48 -18.00
C PRO A 15 -15.44 -5.77 -16.69
N LEU A 16 -15.86 -6.52 -15.67
CA LEU A 16 -16.01 -6.00 -14.32
C LEU A 16 -14.64 -5.46 -13.92
N ALA A 17 -14.54 -4.16 -13.68
CA ALA A 17 -13.36 -3.58 -13.09
C ALA A 17 -13.08 -4.36 -11.79
N SER A 18 -11.82 -4.68 -11.52
CA SER A 18 -11.44 -5.33 -10.26
C SER A 18 -12.02 -4.52 -9.11
N ALA A 19 -12.71 -5.19 -8.18
CA ALA A 19 -13.27 -4.54 -7.01
C ALA A 19 -12.19 -4.08 -6.03
N TYR A 20 -10.92 -4.46 -6.27
CA TYR A 20 -9.80 -4.20 -5.36
C TYR A 20 -8.77 -3.26 -5.98
N TRP A 21 -8.24 -2.36 -5.16
CA TRP A 21 -7.11 -1.51 -5.53
C TRP A 21 -5.84 -2.34 -5.70
N LYS A 22 -5.09 -2.05 -6.76
CA LYS A 22 -3.80 -2.66 -7.08
C LYS A 22 -2.76 -1.57 -7.07
N GLY A 23 -1.86 -1.63 -6.12
CA GLY A 23 -0.84 -0.60 -5.92
C GLY A 23 0.53 -1.16 -5.59
N VAL A 24 1.49 -0.25 -5.51
CA VAL A 24 2.87 -0.53 -5.14
C VAL A 24 3.35 0.52 -4.14
N ASN A 25 4.16 0.11 -3.17
CA ASN A 25 4.80 1.02 -2.23
C ASN A 25 5.94 1.77 -2.92
N VAL A 26 6.00 3.09 -2.77
CA VAL A 26 7.03 3.94 -3.39
C VAL A 26 7.65 4.85 -2.34
N GLY A 27 8.96 4.70 -2.12
CA GLY A 27 9.72 5.56 -1.20
C GLY A 27 10.01 6.95 -1.80
N ALA A 28 10.24 7.93 -0.93
CA ALA A 28 10.48 9.32 -1.31
C ALA A 28 11.86 9.59 -1.95
N ASN A 29 12.80 8.65 -1.78
CA ASN A 29 14.18 8.82 -2.25
C ASN A 29 14.44 8.04 -3.53
N ASN A 30 15.34 8.58 -4.35
CA ASN A 30 15.99 7.88 -5.45
C ASN A 30 17.09 6.93 -4.91
N PRO A 31 17.63 5.97 -5.73
CA PRO A 31 18.69 5.06 -5.30
C PRO A 31 19.98 5.74 -4.83
N ASP A 32 20.25 6.97 -5.28
CA ASP A 32 21.40 7.77 -4.86
C ASP A 32 21.16 8.54 -3.54
N GLY A 33 19.99 8.36 -2.92
CA GLY A 33 19.56 9.02 -1.69
C GLY A 33 18.97 10.41 -1.89
N SER A 34 18.95 10.95 -3.11
CA SER A 34 18.30 12.23 -3.37
C SER A 34 16.78 12.13 -3.26
N CYS A 35 16.12 13.24 -2.92
CA CYS A 35 14.67 13.32 -2.92
C CYS A 35 14.12 13.24 -4.35
N LYS A 36 13.00 12.53 -4.53
CA LYS A 36 12.31 12.48 -5.82
C LYS A 36 11.72 13.84 -6.20
N SER A 37 12.08 14.32 -7.37
CA SER A 37 11.41 15.45 -8.03
C SER A 37 10.03 15.01 -8.57
N GLN A 38 9.21 15.97 -9.03
CA GLN A 38 7.96 15.66 -9.72
C GLN A 38 8.19 14.73 -10.92
N ASP A 39 9.23 14.96 -11.72
CA ASP A 39 9.57 14.12 -12.89
C ASP A 39 9.93 12.69 -12.47
N ASP A 40 10.58 12.50 -11.31
CA ASP A 40 10.91 11.17 -10.78
C ASP A 40 9.65 10.43 -10.32
N TRP A 41 8.69 11.15 -9.73
CA TRP A 41 7.39 10.60 -9.35
C TRP A 41 6.56 10.23 -10.59
N GLU A 42 6.46 11.11 -11.59
CA GLU A 42 5.76 10.82 -12.85
C GLU A 42 6.34 9.60 -13.56
N ARG A 43 7.67 9.48 -13.55
CA ARG A 43 8.36 8.32 -14.11
C ARG A 43 7.98 7.05 -13.35
N ALA A 44 8.02 7.06 -12.02
CA ALA A 44 7.66 5.90 -11.21
C ALA A 44 6.20 5.47 -11.46
N PHE A 45 5.28 6.41 -11.55
CA PHE A 45 3.86 6.12 -11.79
C PHE A 45 3.63 5.58 -13.21
N ASN A 46 4.28 6.14 -14.22
CA ASN A 46 4.22 5.64 -15.59
C ASN A 46 4.84 4.24 -15.72
N ASP A 47 5.96 3.96 -15.05
CA ASP A 47 6.55 2.63 -15.01
C ASP A 47 5.55 1.60 -14.45
N LEU A 48 4.90 1.92 -13.33
CA LEU A 48 3.91 1.06 -12.69
C LEU A 48 2.67 0.83 -13.56
N GLN A 49 2.27 1.81 -14.35
CA GLN A 49 1.17 1.67 -15.30
C GLN A 49 1.58 0.95 -16.60
N SER A 50 2.88 0.86 -16.90
CA SER A 50 3.37 0.19 -18.11
C SER A 50 3.43 -1.33 -18.01
N VAL A 51 3.30 -1.88 -16.80
CA VAL A 51 3.40 -3.31 -16.55
C VAL A 51 2.08 -4.06 -16.75
N PRO A 52 2.10 -5.40 -16.93
CA PRO A 52 0.89 -6.19 -17.21
C PRO A 52 -0.25 -6.00 -16.18
N GLN A 53 0.07 -5.73 -14.91
CA GLN A 53 -0.94 -5.50 -13.87
C GLN A 53 -1.55 -4.11 -13.91
N TYR A 54 -0.91 -3.15 -14.61
CA TYR A 54 -1.39 -1.79 -14.75
C TYR A 54 -1.76 -1.17 -13.39
N PHE A 55 -0.75 -0.99 -12.52
CA PHE A 55 -0.96 -0.41 -11.19
C PHE A 55 -1.31 1.08 -11.31
N THR A 56 -2.50 1.44 -10.86
CA THR A 56 -3.01 2.81 -10.88
C THR A 56 -3.03 3.45 -9.50
N SER A 57 -2.52 2.77 -8.48
CA SER A 57 -2.39 3.31 -7.14
C SER A 57 -1.01 3.06 -6.56
N VAL A 58 -0.62 3.94 -5.63
CA VAL A 58 0.63 3.83 -4.88
C VAL A 58 0.37 4.08 -3.41
N ARG A 59 1.21 3.50 -2.54
CA ARG A 59 1.28 3.88 -1.13
C ARG A 59 2.56 4.66 -0.89
N LEU A 60 2.42 5.80 -0.21
CA LEU A 60 3.51 6.66 0.25
C LEU A 60 3.55 6.65 1.77
N TYR A 61 4.74 6.79 2.36
CA TYR A 61 4.96 6.63 3.82
C TYR A 61 4.77 7.92 4.60
N ALA A 62 5.14 9.05 4.00
CA ALA A 62 5.15 10.36 4.62
C ALA A 62 4.66 11.42 3.64
N THR A 63 4.16 12.51 4.15
CA THR A 63 3.65 13.65 3.36
C THR A 63 4.68 14.73 3.17
N SER A 64 5.47 15.04 4.24
CA SER A 64 6.40 16.17 4.27
C SER A 64 7.82 15.80 3.90
N ASP A 65 8.28 14.58 4.21
CA ASP A 65 9.63 14.12 3.95
C ASP A 65 9.99 14.25 2.48
N CYS A 66 11.15 14.83 2.19
CA CYS A 66 11.57 15.10 0.81
C CYS A 66 10.57 15.94 -0.01
N GLY A 67 9.66 16.65 0.63
CA GLY A 67 8.58 17.35 -0.06
C GLY A 67 7.68 16.39 -0.84
N THR A 68 7.40 15.22 -0.27
CA THR A 68 6.71 14.11 -0.97
C THR A 68 5.43 14.57 -1.63
N LEU A 69 4.45 15.10 -0.90
CA LEU A 69 3.18 15.48 -1.54
C LEU A 69 3.32 16.69 -2.47
N ALA A 70 4.23 17.61 -2.20
CA ALA A 70 4.46 18.76 -3.09
C ALA A 70 4.91 18.32 -4.50
N ASN A 71 5.61 17.19 -4.61
CA ASN A 71 6.10 16.64 -5.87
C ASN A 71 5.22 15.49 -6.40
N ALA A 72 4.74 14.60 -5.53
CA ALA A 72 3.99 13.43 -5.94
C ALA A 72 2.54 13.75 -6.37
N VAL A 73 1.89 14.77 -5.77
CA VAL A 73 0.50 15.08 -6.12
C VAL A 73 0.35 15.63 -7.53
N PRO A 74 1.14 16.62 -7.98
CA PRO A 74 1.12 17.01 -9.39
C PRO A 74 1.41 15.84 -10.34
N ALA A 75 2.37 14.98 -10.00
CA ALA A 75 2.68 13.77 -10.77
C ALA A 75 1.49 12.80 -10.84
N ALA A 76 0.80 12.58 -9.72
CA ALA A 76 -0.38 11.73 -9.65
C ALA A 76 -1.53 12.26 -10.51
N LEU A 77 -1.78 13.56 -10.49
CA LEU A 77 -2.79 14.20 -11.33
C LEU A 77 -2.47 14.08 -12.82
N ASN A 78 -1.18 14.24 -13.19
CA ASN A 78 -0.74 14.12 -14.57
C ASN A 78 -0.86 12.68 -15.12
N THR A 79 -0.72 11.69 -14.26
CA THR A 79 -0.73 10.26 -14.63
C THR A 79 -2.04 9.54 -14.33
N GLY A 80 -2.96 10.19 -13.61
CA GLY A 80 -4.20 9.55 -13.13
C GLY A 80 -3.96 8.52 -12.02
N THR A 81 -2.86 8.65 -11.25
CA THR A 81 -2.52 7.75 -10.15
C THR A 81 -3.24 8.14 -8.87
N GLN A 82 -3.72 7.15 -8.10
CA GLN A 82 -4.33 7.33 -6.78
C GLN A 82 -3.31 7.06 -5.68
N ILE A 83 -3.35 7.83 -4.59
CA ILE A 83 -2.38 7.72 -3.50
C ILE A 83 -3.05 7.26 -2.21
N LEU A 84 -2.59 6.13 -1.66
CA LEU A 84 -2.74 5.80 -0.25
C LEU A 84 -1.69 6.62 0.51
N VAL A 85 -2.14 7.68 1.16
CA VAL A 85 -1.28 8.70 1.78
C VAL A 85 -0.83 8.21 3.15
N GLY A 86 0.48 8.20 3.41
CA GLY A 86 1.03 7.99 4.73
C GLY A 86 1.25 9.32 5.46
N VAL A 87 0.82 9.40 6.71
CA VAL A 87 1.10 10.52 7.63
C VAL A 87 1.95 9.98 8.76
N TRP A 88 3.23 10.35 8.82
CA TRP A 88 4.17 9.81 9.81
C TRP A 88 3.91 10.38 11.20
N THR A 89 4.13 9.61 12.27
CA THR A 89 3.60 9.92 13.62
C THR A 89 4.63 10.00 14.74
N GLU A 90 5.88 9.57 14.54
CA GLU A 90 6.88 9.34 15.61
C GLU A 90 7.16 10.56 16.50
N ASP A 91 7.28 11.73 15.91
CA ASP A 91 7.67 12.97 16.58
C ASP A 91 6.58 14.03 16.44
N ALA A 92 6.24 14.71 17.53
CA ALA A 92 5.13 15.69 17.52
C ALA A 92 5.37 16.86 16.55
N GLY A 93 6.63 17.28 16.38
CA GLY A 93 6.98 18.33 15.43
C GLY A 93 6.89 17.84 13.98
N HIS A 94 7.41 16.63 13.74
CA HIS A 94 7.31 15.98 12.45
C HIS A 94 5.84 15.68 12.09
N TYR A 95 5.07 15.10 13.02
CA TYR A 95 3.64 14.85 12.82
C TYR A 95 2.85 16.13 12.48
N ALA A 96 3.19 17.27 13.09
CA ALA A 96 2.58 18.55 12.73
C ALA A 96 2.95 19.00 11.32
N ALA A 97 4.21 18.80 10.88
CA ALA A 97 4.65 19.08 9.52
C ALA A 97 3.97 18.15 8.49
N GLU A 98 3.82 16.88 8.82
CA GLU A 98 3.09 15.88 8.01
C GLU A 98 1.65 16.32 7.74
N LYS A 99 0.92 16.70 8.81
CA LYS A 99 -0.45 17.22 8.67
C LYS A 99 -0.51 18.50 7.85
N GLN A 100 0.46 19.41 8.04
CA GLN A 100 0.50 20.66 7.28
C GLN A 100 0.74 20.40 5.80
N ALA A 101 1.66 19.48 5.44
CA ALA A 101 1.91 19.12 4.04
C ALA A 101 0.66 18.52 3.38
N LEU A 102 -0.13 17.71 4.10
CA LEU A 102 -1.41 17.19 3.62
C LEU A 102 -2.43 18.31 3.39
N ILE A 103 -2.57 19.24 4.35
CA ILE A 103 -3.45 20.43 4.22
C ILE A 103 -3.05 21.25 2.99
N ASP A 104 -1.77 21.53 2.82
CA ASP A 104 -1.26 22.34 1.71
C ASP A 104 -1.54 21.67 0.35
N ALA A 105 -1.33 20.35 0.26
CA ALA A 105 -1.61 19.59 -0.95
C ALA A 105 -3.11 19.58 -1.30
N ILE A 106 -4.00 19.40 -0.31
CA ILE A 106 -5.46 19.45 -0.52
C ILE A 106 -5.89 20.85 -0.94
N ASN A 107 -5.37 21.90 -0.31
CA ASN A 107 -5.71 23.29 -0.66
C ASN A 107 -5.26 23.65 -2.08
N ALA A 108 -4.08 23.14 -2.52
CA ALA A 108 -3.53 23.45 -3.82
C ALA A 108 -4.19 22.64 -4.96
N HIS A 109 -4.58 21.40 -4.70
CA HIS A 109 -4.90 20.41 -5.74
C HIS A 109 -6.25 19.72 -5.59
N GLY A 110 -7.03 20.03 -4.55
CA GLY A 110 -8.24 19.26 -4.20
C GLY A 110 -7.87 17.89 -3.63
N SER A 111 -8.82 16.96 -3.64
CA SER A 111 -8.68 15.66 -2.98
C SER A 111 -8.87 14.44 -3.91
N ASP A 112 -9.07 14.63 -5.20
CA ASP A 112 -9.39 13.52 -6.14
C ASP A 112 -8.24 12.50 -6.32
N TRP A 113 -7.02 12.88 -5.93
CA TRP A 113 -5.84 12.03 -5.94
C TRP A 113 -5.70 11.15 -4.67
N ILE A 114 -6.49 11.42 -3.63
CA ILE A 114 -6.45 10.65 -2.36
C ILE A 114 -7.30 9.40 -2.51
N LEU A 115 -6.68 8.24 -2.34
CA LEU A 115 -7.40 6.98 -2.27
C LEU A 115 -7.90 6.72 -0.84
N ALA A 116 -7.00 6.82 0.13
CA ALA A 116 -7.23 6.72 1.56
C ALA A 116 -6.02 7.31 2.30
N ILE A 117 -6.09 7.42 3.64
CA ILE A 117 -5.01 7.95 4.47
C ILE A 117 -4.64 6.93 5.54
N SER A 118 -3.36 6.57 5.65
CA SER A 118 -2.82 5.82 6.77
C SER A 118 -2.07 6.73 7.73
N VAL A 119 -2.39 6.68 9.01
CA VAL A 119 -1.74 7.44 10.07
C VAL A 119 -0.77 6.52 10.76
N GLY A 120 0.53 6.81 10.63
CA GLY A 120 1.62 5.91 11.04
C GLY A 120 1.83 4.72 10.10
N SER A 121 2.91 3.99 10.38
CA SER A 121 3.29 2.75 9.71
C SER A 121 4.11 1.90 10.65
N GLU A 122 3.60 0.75 11.08
CA GLU A 122 4.24 -0.21 12.01
C GLU A 122 4.60 0.38 13.38
N ASP A 123 3.93 1.45 13.81
CA ASP A 123 4.20 2.13 15.08
C ASP A 123 4.00 1.22 16.29
N LEU A 124 2.97 0.37 16.24
CA LEU A 124 2.69 -0.57 17.33
C LEU A 124 3.70 -1.72 17.36
N TYR A 125 4.08 -2.23 16.19
CA TYR A 125 5.08 -3.29 16.08
C TYR A 125 6.45 -2.84 16.58
N ARG A 126 6.87 -1.62 16.23
CA ARG A 126 8.13 -1.04 16.68
C ARG A 126 8.08 -0.51 18.14
N GLY A 127 6.88 -0.31 18.67
CA GLY A 127 6.69 0.28 19.98
C GLY A 127 6.99 1.79 20.02
N ASP A 128 6.81 2.48 18.90
CA ASP A 128 7.06 3.93 18.77
C ASP A 128 5.98 4.73 19.51
N THR A 129 4.76 4.20 19.59
CA THR A 129 3.64 4.80 20.34
C THR A 129 2.72 3.71 20.94
N ASP A 130 1.89 4.11 21.89
CA ASP A 130 0.85 3.23 22.43
C ASP A 130 -0.46 3.34 21.62
N ALA A 131 -1.29 2.30 21.74
CA ALA A 131 -2.52 2.19 20.98
C ALA A 131 -3.51 3.33 21.22
N GLY A 132 -3.57 3.86 22.45
CA GLY A 132 -4.45 4.98 22.79
C GLY A 132 -4.02 6.28 22.13
N THR A 133 -2.72 6.56 22.11
CA THR A 133 -2.13 7.73 21.44
C THR A 133 -2.34 7.65 19.93
N LEU A 134 -2.05 6.50 19.33
CA LEU A 134 -2.22 6.30 17.88
C LEU A 134 -3.70 6.43 17.47
N ALA A 135 -4.61 5.86 18.24
CA ALA A 135 -6.06 6.02 18.01
C ALA A 135 -6.48 7.50 18.00
N GLN A 136 -5.94 8.32 18.91
CA GLN A 136 -6.20 9.77 18.92
C GLN A 136 -5.62 10.47 17.67
N GLN A 137 -4.44 10.07 17.20
CA GLN A 137 -3.85 10.61 15.97
C GLN A 137 -4.71 10.27 14.74
N ILE A 138 -5.29 9.06 14.68
CA ILE A 138 -6.21 8.68 13.60
C ILE A 138 -7.47 9.56 13.62
N TYR A 139 -8.07 9.79 14.82
CA TYR A 139 -9.22 10.69 14.95
C TYR A 139 -8.86 12.13 14.60
N ASP A 140 -7.68 12.61 14.97
CA ASP A 140 -7.18 13.95 14.67
C ASP A 140 -7.05 14.19 13.16
N VAL A 141 -6.37 13.29 12.44
CA VAL A 141 -6.23 13.39 10.98
C VAL A 141 -7.59 13.30 10.28
N ARG A 142 -8.44 12.35 10.69
CA ARG A 142 -9.81 12.24 10.14
C ARG A 142 -10.61 13.53 10.39
N GLY A 143 -10.57 14.08 11.59
CA GLY A 143 -11.25 15.35 11.93
C GLY A 143 -10.73 16.50 11.08
N MET A 144 -9.42 16.57 10.88
CA MET A 144 -8.75 17.60 10.08
C MET A 144 -9.23 17.57 8.61
N VAL A 145 -9.16 16.41 7.95
CA VAL A 145 -9.56 16.30 6.53
C VAL A 145 -11.07 16.46 6.35
N ASN A 146 -11.89 15.97 7.29
CA ASN A 146 -13.34 16.19 7.28
C ASN A 146 -13.70 17.67 7.39
N ALA A 147 -12.97 18.44 8.20
CA ALA A 147 -13.15 19.89 8.30
C ALA A 147 -12.83 20.64 7.00
N MET A 148 -12.01 20.03 6.13
CA MET A 148 -11.71 20.53 4.78
C MET A 148 -12.71 20.02 3.72
N GLY A 149 -13.72 19.25 4.10
CA GLY A 149 -14.72 18.67 3.20
C GLY A 149 -14.25 17.40 2.49
N VAL A 150 -13.16 16.78 2.94
CA VAL A 150 -12.61 15.53 2.39
C VAL A 150 -13.06 14.36 3.25
N TYR A 151 -13.93 13.51 2.69
CA TYR A 151 -14.50 12.34 3.37
C TYR A 151 -13.92 11.06 2.77
N THR A 152 -12.70 10.73 3.16
CA THR A 152 -11.98 9.52 2.75
C THR A 152 -11.77 8.60 3.94
N GLU A 153 -11.47 7.32 3.69
CA GLU A 153 -11.13 6.38 4.76
C GLU A 153 -9.79 6.75 5.39
N VAL A 154 -9.74 6.79 6.73
CA VAL A 154 -8.53 7.04 7.52
C VAL A 154 -8.30 5.86 8.45
N GLY A 155 -7.17 5.19 8.29
CA GLY A 155 -6.80 4.01 9.05
C GLY A 155 -5.34 4.02 9.48
N HIS A 156 -4.85 2.85 9.85
CA HIS A 156 -3.46 2.61 10.23
C HIS A 156 -2.92 1.39 9.50
N VAL A 157 -1.62 1.35 9.30
CA VAL A 157 -0.87 0.26 8.70
C VAL A 157 0.10 -0.32 9.72
N ASP A 158 -0.01 -1.63 9.97
CA ASP A 158 0.89 -2.33 10.90
C ASP A 158 1.06 -3.79 10.51
N THR A 159 1.99 -4.48 11.16
CA THR A 159 2.23 -5.90 10.95
C THR A 159 1.01 -6.73 11.38
N TRP A 160 0.85 -7.90 10.77
CA TRP A 160 -0.20 -8.83 11.17
C TRP A 160 -0.09 -9.22 12.66
N THR A 161 1.12 -9.25 13.22
CA THR A 161 1.37 -9.58 14.62
C THR A 161 0.87 -8.50 15.57
N ALA A 162 1.00 -7.23 15.20
CA ALA A 162 0.44 -6.12 15.95
C ALA A 162 -1.10 -6.14 15.92
N TRP A 163 -1.69 -6.51 14.79
CA TRP A 163 -3.15 -6.56 14.66
C TRP A 163 -3.82 -7.66 15.47
N VAL A 164 -3.14 -8.77 15.75
CA VAL A 164 -3.70 -9.86 16.58
C VAL A 164 -3.45 -9.66 18.08
N ASP A 165 -2.69 -8.63 18.47
CA ASP A 165 -2.51 -8.27 19.88
C ASP A 165 -3.73 -7.50 20.39
N ASN A 166 -4.37 -8.04 21.44
CA ASN A 166 -5.51 -7.39 22.08
C ASN A 166 -5.20 -6.02 22.70
N ALA A 167 -3.95 -5.71 22.99
CA ALA A 167 -3.53 -4.40 23.46
C ALA A 167 -3.80 -3.28 22.44
N ASN A 168 -3.92 -3.63 21.14
CA ASN A 168 -4.07 -2.71 20.04
C ASN A 168 -5.54 -2.51 19.58
N THR A 169 -6.51 -2.99 20.36
CA THR A 169 -7.95 -2.91 20.07
C THR A 169 -8.41 -1.47 19.75
N ASP A 170 -7.91 -0.47 20.46
CA ASP A 170 -8.32 0.93 20.28
C ASP A 170 -8.00 1.44 18.87
N VAL A 171 -6.88 0.99 18.29
CA VAL A 171 -6.49 1.36 16.91
C VAL A 171 -7.39 0.68 15.89
N ILE A 172 -7.79 -0.59 16.13
CA ILE A 172 -8.77 -1.27 15.28
C ILE A 172 -10.09 -0.50 15.29
N VAL A 173 -10.56 -0.05 16.46
CA VAL A 173 -11.81 0.72 16.58
C VAL A 173 -11.71 2.06 15.87
N ALA A 174 -10.60 2.78 16.05
CA ALA A 174 -10.39 4.11 15.50
C ALA A 174 -10.26 4.14 13.97
N SER A 175 -9.74 3.08 13.36
CA SER A 175 -9.46 2.99 11.92
C SER A 175 -10.71 2.74 11.09
N ASP A 176 -10.81 3.31 9.88
CA ASP A 176 -11.88 3.01 8.90
C ASP A 176 -11.53 1.74 8.08
N PHE A 177 -10.25 1.53 7.79
CA PHE A 177 -9.69 0.31 7.22
C PHE A 177 -8.47 -0.14 8.03
N ILE A 178 -8.09 -1.40 7.91
CA ILE A 178 -6.92 -1.98 8.54
C ILE A 178 -5.89 -2.31 7.48
N GLY A 179 -4.74 -1.63 7.49
CA GLY A 179 -3.60 -1.96 6.65
C GLY A 179 -2.75 -3.06 7.31
N MET A 180 -2.60 -4.18 6.63
CA MET A 180 -1.83 -5.32 7.14
C MET A 180 -0.55 -5.50 6.33
N ASP A 181 0.57 -5.47 7.03
CA ASP A 181 1.88 -5.81 6.48
C ASP A 181 2.21 -7.26 6.86
N GLY A 182 2.45 -8.09 5.84
CA GLY A 182 2.65 -9.52 6.02
C GLY A 182 3.72 -10.08 5.10
N TYR A 183 4.84 -10.53 5.69
CA TYR A 183 5.99 -11.03 4.98
C TYR A 183 6.37 -12.44 5.45
N PRO A 184 6.04 -13.50 4.71
CA PRO A 184 6.50 -14.85 5.02
C PRO A 184 8.03 -14.95 5.12
N TYR A 185 8.76 -14.11 4.39
CA TYR A 185 10.23 -14.02 4.51
C TYR A 185 10.66 -13.72 5.95
N PHE A 186 10.09 -12.69 6.59
CA PHE A 186 10.41 -12.34 7.97
C PHE A 186 9.81 -13.31 9.01
N GLN A 187 8.97 -14.24 8.56
CA GLN A 187 8.47 -15.36 9.37
C GLN A 187 9.32 -16.62 9.21
N SER A 188 10.49 -16.53 8.56
CA SER A 188 11.38 -17.65 8.27
C SER A 188 10.73 -18.77 7.44
N SER A 189 9.73 -18.44 6.63
CA SER A 189 8.99 -19.41 5.83
C SER A 189 9.83 -19.84 4.62
N ASP A 190 9.90 -21.14 4.34
CA ASP A 190 10.38 -21.62 3.04
C ASP A 190 9.43 -21.15 1.93
N ILE A 191 9.97 -20.90 0.72
CA ILE A 191 9.19 -20.39 -0.40
C ILE A 191 8.01 -21.32 -0.77
N SER A 192 8.16 -22.63 -0.59
CA SER A 192 7.09 -23.59 -0.85
C SER A 192 5.91 -23.50 0.14
N SER A 193 6.11 -22.89 1.30
CA SER A 193 5.10 -22.66 2.34
C SER A 193 4.63 -21.22 2.40
N ALA A 194 5.24 -20.32 1.63
CA ALA A 194 5.03 -18.87 1.73
C ALA A 194 3.57 -18.46 1.42
N TYR A 195 2.90 -19.17 0.51
CA TYR A 195 1.48 -18.94 0.21
C TYR A 195 0.60 -19.18 1.44
N ASP A 196 0.74 -20.32 2.07
CA ASP A 196 -0.07 -20.67 3.25
C ASP A 196 0.25 -19.75 4.43
N THR A 197 1.54 -19.43 4.64
CA THR A 197 2.00 -18.50 5.69
C THR A 197 1.39 -17.11 5.51
N PHE A 198 1.37 -16.59 4.28
CA PHE A 198 0.77 -15.30 3.97
C PHE A 198 -0.72 -15.27 4.27
N TRP A 199 -1.48 -16.23 3.73
CA TRP A 199 -2.93 -16.25 3.91
C TRP A 199 -3.35 -16.54 5.35
N GLN A 200 -2.58 -17.32 6.12
CA GLN A 200 -2.79 -17.48 7.55
C GLN A 200 -2.65 -16.14 8.30
N SER A 201 -1.67 -15.30 7.93
CA SER A 201 -1.50 -13.96 8.53
C SER A 201 -2.68 -13.04 8.18
N VAL A 202 -3.15 -13.07 6.93
CA VAL A 202 -4.35 -12.31 6.49
C VAL A 202 -5.59 -12.77 7.26
N ASP A 203 -5.81 -14.08 7.37
CA ASP A 203 -6.98 -14.62 8.05
C ASP A 203 -6.93 -14.40 9.57
N ALA A 204 -5.76 -14.46 10.18
CA ALA A 204 -5.58 -14.12 11.59
C ALA A 204 -5.98 -12.66 11.86
N THR A 205 -5.50 -11.74 11.02
CA THR A 205 -5.87 -10.31 11.09
C THR A 205 -7.37 -10.11 10.89
N ARG A 206 -7.96 -10.71 9.86
CA ARG A 206 -9.40 -10.63 9.58
C ARG A 206 -10.25 -11.13 10.74
N ASN A 207 -9.87 -12.26 11.35
CA ASN A 207 -10.58 -12.85 12.48
C ASN A 207 -10.55 -11.91 13.70
N GLN A 208 -9.40 -11.33 14.02
CA GLN A 208 -9.27 -10.37 15.11
C GLN A 208 -10.08 -9.10 14.84
N VAL A 209 -9.97 -8.53 13.65
CA VAL A 209 -10.72 -7.34 13.26
C VAL A 209 -12.23 -7.59 13.31
N ASN A 210 -12.70 -8.71 12.78
CA ASN A 210 -14.13 -9.06 12.82
C ASN A 210 -14.65 -9.31 14.25
N ALA A 211 -13.82 -9.80 15.17
CA ALA A 211 -14.20 -9.97 16.57
C ALA A 211 -14.41 -8.62 17.28
N ILE A 212 -13.70 -7.57 16.87
CA ILE A 212 -13.71 -6.24 17.49
C ILE A 212 -14.64 -5.27 16.75
N SER A 213 -14.52 -5.20 15.43
CA SER A 213 -15.24 -4.26 14.54
C SER A 213 -15.73 -4.99 13.29
N PRO A 214 -16.84 -5.73 13.36
CA PRO A 214 -17.35 -6.54 12.25
C PRO A 214 -17.59 -5.69 10.98
N GLY A 215 -17.19 -6.23 9.83
CA GLY A 215 -17.38 -5.61 8.52
C GLY A 215 -16.31 -4.59 8.11
N LYS A 216 -15.30 -4.36 8.92
CA LYS A 216 -14.16 -3.51 8.57
C LYS A 216 -13.24 -4.23 7.59
N TRP A 217 -12.79 -3.53 6.55
CA TRP A 217 -11.92 -4.09 5.53
C TRP A 217 -10.47 -4.21 6.00
N VAL A 218 -9.87 -5.35 5.72
CA VAL A 218 -8.43 -5.58 5.86
C VAL A 218 -7.79 -5.49 4.47
N TRP A 219 -6.88 -4.53 4.31
CA TRP A 219 -6.08 -4.32 3.11
C TRP A 219 -4.71 -4.95 3.34
N VAL A 220 -4.08 -5.47 2.32
CA VAL A 220 -2.66 -5.84 2.37
C VAL A 220 -1.87 -4.63 1.88
N THR A 221 -1.28 -3.92 2.81
CA THR A 221 -0.55 -2.68 2.54
C THR A 221 0.92 -2.89 2.28
N GLU A 222 1.46 -4.04 2.73
CA GLU A 222 2.79 -4.51 2.34
C GLU A 222 2.84 -6.03 2.29
N THR A 223 3.41 -6.53 1.22
CA THR A 223 3.92 -7.89 1.10
C THR A 223 4.92 -7.95 -0.05
N GLY A 224 5.83 -8.90 -0.01
CA GLY A 224 6.85 -9.11 -1.00
C GLY A 224 7.80 -10.24 -0.61
N TRP A 225 8.70 -10.57 -1.52
CA TRP A 225 9.81 -11.49 -1.28
C TRP A 225 11.08 -10.87 -1.82
N PRO A 226 12.20 -10.86 -1.06
CA PRO A 226 13.40 -10.16 -1.49
C PRO A 226 14.07 -10.87 -2.67
N VAL A 227 14.51 -10.07 -3.63
CA VAL A 227 15.23 -10.51 -4.82
C VAL A 227 16.71 -10.78 -4.53
N SER A 228 17.23 -10.18 -3.44
CA SER A 228 18.60 -10.36 -2.95
C SER A 228 18.70 -10.00 -1.46
N GLY A 229 19.77 -10.44 -0.82
CA GLY A 229 20.02 -10.17 0.60
C GLY A 229 20.38 -11.44 1.37
N PRO A 230 20.43 -11.38 2.71
CA PRO A 230 20.70 -12.53 3.55
C PRO A 230 19.51 -13.49 3.62
N ASP A 231 19.78 -14.77 3.91
CA ASP A 231 18.72 -15.70 4.31
C ASP A 231 18.12 -15.29 5.66
N TYR A 232 16.81 -15.52 5.83
CA TYR A 232 16.12 -15.34 7.10
C TYR A 232 15.47 -16.67 7.53
N GLY A 233 16.18 -17.44 8.32
CA GLY A 233 15.76 -18.82 8.64
C GLY A 233 15.71 -19.70 7.39
N ALA A 234 14.55 -20.26 7.07
CA ALA A 234 14.36 -21.05 5.86
C ALA A 234 14.03 -20.19 4.61
N ALA A 235 13.78 -18.90 4.79
CA ALA A 235 13.50 -18.01 3.68
C ALA A 235 14.77 -17.56 2.97
N GLN A 236 14.88 -17.86 1.68
CA GLN A 236 16.05 -17.57 0.86
C GLN A 236 15.72 -16.50 -0.19
N PRO A 237 16.35 -15.32 -0.13
CA PRO A 237 16.21 -14.28 -1.14
C PRO A 237 16.78 -14.72 -2.48
N SER A 238 15.99 -14.54 -3.52
CA SER A 238 16.44 -14.65 -4.91
C SER A 238 15.38 -14.14 -5.87
N GLN A 239 15.78 -13.72 -7.07
CA GLN A 239 14.82 -13.36 -8.12
C GLN A 239 13.87 -14.52 -8.45
N ALA A 240 14.36 -15.77 -8.43
CA ALA A 240 13.53 -16.95 -8.69
C ALA A 240 12.46 -17.15 -7.62
N ASN A 241 12.80 -17.00 -6.33
CA ASN A 241 11.84 -17.10 -5.23
C ASN A 241 10.89 -15.90 -5.19
N ALA A 242 11.38 -14.68 -5.45
CA ALA A 242 10.53 -13.51 -5.58
C ALA A 242 9.51 -13.66 -6.72
N GLN A 243 9.94 -14.21 -7.86
CA GLN A 243 9.07 -14.56 -8.98
C GLN A 243 8.02 -15.62 -8.59
N ALA A 244 8.43 -16.67 -7.88
CA ALA A 244 7.51 -17.71 -7.40
C ALA A 244 6.49 -17.15 -6.40
N TYR A 245 6.93 -16.27 -5.50
CA TYR A 245 6.06 -15.59 -4.53
C TYR A 245 5.05 -14.68 -5.23
N TRP A 246 5.48 -13.90 -6.24
CA TRP A 246 4.56 -13.10 -7.04
C TRP A 246 3.50 -13.97 -7.72
N LYS A 247 3.91 -15.03 -8.40
CA LYS A 247 2.97 -15.92 -9.14
C LYS A 247 1.97 -16.62 -8.21
N SER A 248 2.37 -16.98 -6.99
CA SER A 248 1.48 -17.64 -6.03
C SER A 248 0.67 -16.65 -5.20
N VAL A 249 1.33 -15.73 -4.51
CA VAL A 249 0.71 -14.78 -3.56
C VAL A 249 0.24 -13.52 -4.26
N GLY A 250 1.09 -12.85 -5.03
CA GLY A 250 0.75 -11.60 -5.71
C GLY A 250 -0.47 -11.77 -6.60
N CYS A 251 -0.47 -12.78 -7.48
CA CYS A 251 -1.57 -13.03 -8.39
C CYS A 251 -2.88 -13.40 -7.68
N SER A 252 -2.82 -14.13 -6.56
CA SER A 252 -4.04 -14.45 -5.81
C SER A 252 -4.54 -13.25 -4.99
N ALA A 253 -3.65 -12.43 -4.47
CA ALA A 253 -3.98 -11.29 -3.63
C ALA A 253 -4.65 -10.15 -4.42
N ILE A 254 -4.15 -9.82 -5.63
CA ILE A 254 -4.75 -8.76 -6.48
C ILE A 254 -6.21 -9.03 -6.88
N GLU A 255 -6.67 -10.26 -6.78
CA GLU A 255 -8.06 -10.67 -7.07
C GLU A 255 -8.91 -10.84 -5.79
N SER A 256 -8.31 -10.69 -4.59
CA SER A 256 -8.96 -11.07 -3.33
C SER A 256 -8.96 -9.97 -2.27
N VAL A 257 -8.03 -8.99 -2.36
CA VAL A 257 -7.86 -7.91 -1.39
C VAL A 257 -7.37 -6.63 -2.07
N HIS A 258 -7.51 -5.49 -1.41
CA HIS A 258 -6.71 -4.31 -1.77
C HIS A 258 -5.25 -4.63 -1.48
N LEU A 259 -4.38 -4.51 -2.49
CA LEU A 259 -2.97 -4.89 -2.39
C LEU A 259 -2.06 -3.73 -2.76
N PHE A 260 -1.05 -3.47 -1.92
CA PHE A 260 0.10 -2.62 -2.21
C PHE A 260 1.37 -3.46 -2.08
N TRP A 261 1.96 -3.81 -3.21
CA TRP A 261 3.17 -4.64 -3.25
C TRP A 261 4.40 -3.87 -2.77
N TYR A 262 5.26 -4.49 -2.00
CA TYR A 262 6.52 -3.90 -1.53
C TYR A 262 7.66 -4.39 -2.42
N CYS A 263 8.37 -3.57 -3.18
CA CYS A 263 8.16 -2.14 -3.43
C CYS A 263 8.60 -1.76 -4.85
N TYR A 264 8.41 -0.50 -5.27
CA TYR A 264 8.86 -0.02 -6.58
C TYR A 264 10.38 -0.16 -6.73
N GLN A 265 11.15 0.44 -5.82
CA GLN A 265 12.61 0.45 -5.84
C GLN A 265 13.13 0.75 -4.44
N ASP A 266 14.09 -0.02 -3.96
CA ASP A 266 14.66 0.11 -2.61
C ASP A 266 16.19 0.03 -2.58
N SER A 267 16.84 0.03 -3.75
CA SER A 267 18.32 0.04 -3.79
C SER A 267 18.87 1.30 -3.07
N PRO A 268 19.90 1.17 -2.22
CA PRO A 268 20.75 0.00 -1.98
C PRO A 268 20.37 -0.86 -0.76
N ALA A 269 19.08 -1.04 -0.45
CA ALA A 269 18.64 -1.82 0.70
C ALA A 269 19.09 -3.29 0.65
N SER A 270 19.28 -3.90 1.81
CA SER A 270 19.53 -5.33 1.96
C SER A 270 18.82 -5.86 3.21
N PRO A 271 17.83 -6.76 3.07
CA PRO A 271 17.35 -7.35 1.82
C PRO A 271 16.70 -6.34 0.88
N SER A 272 16.74 -6.59 -0.45
CA SER A 272 16.11 -5.77 -1.48
C SER A 272 14.86 -6.46 -2.03
N PHE A 273 13.76 -5.71 -2.09
CA PHE A 273 12.44 -6.16 -2.59
C PHE A 273 12.05 -5.45 -3.89
N GLY A 274 12.88 -4.53 -4.37
CA GLY A 274 12.54 -3.66 -5.49
C GLY A 274 12.11 -4.40 -6.75
N LEU A 275 11.00 -3.99 -7.36
CA LEU A 275 10.57 -4.44 -8.69
C LEU A 275 11.53 -3.95 -9.77
N TRP A 276 12.19 -2.81 -9.54
CA TRP A 276 13.31 -2.31 -10.34
C TRP A 276 14.59 -2.24 -9.50
N ASP A 277 15.70 -2.61 -10.09
CA ASP A 277 17.02 -2.40 -9.52
C ASP A 277 17.50 -0.94 -9.68
N ALA A 278 18.75 -0.66 -9.25
CA ALA A 278 19.34 0.68 -9.37
C ALA A 278 19.55 1.13 -10.84
N ASN A 279 19.67 0.18 -11.77
CA ASN A 279 19.82 0.44 -13.21
C ASN A 279 18.47 0.58 -13.92
N ARG A 280 17.35 0.41 -13.20
CA ARG A 280 15.99 0.37 -13.73
C ARG A 280 15.70 -0.85 -14.62
N ASP A 281 16.40 -1.96 -14.33
CA ASP A 281 16.05 -3.25 -14.90
C ASP A 281 15.02 -3.96 -14.03
N TRP A 282 14.06 -4.62 -14.66
CA TRP A 282 13.07 -5.45 -13.97
C TRP A 282 13.71 -6.60 -13.21
N THR A 283 13.35 -6.77 -11.95
CA THR A 283 13.81 -7.88 -11.11
C THR A 283 12.95 -9.12 -11.26
N ILE A 284 11.64 -8.95 -11.46
CA ILE A 284 10.66 -10.03 -11.67
C ILE A 284 9.59 -9.61 -12.69
N ASP A 285 8.94 -10.59 -13.33
CA ASP A 285 7.77 -10.40 -14.17
C ASP A 285 6.49 -10.39 -13.32
N VAL A 286 5.78 -9.26 -13.28
CA VAL A 286 4.54 -9.11 -12.53
C VAL A 286 3.27 -9.50 -13.31
N SER A 287 3.39 -10.21 -14.42
CA SER A 287 2.22 -10.80 -15.10
C SER A 287 1.56 -11.90 -14.23
N CYS A 288 0.34 -12.15 -14.41
CA CYS A 288 -0.43 -13.29 -13.92
C CYS A 288 -1.01 -14.09 -15.11
#